data_27721da443d49c096a7a521fd646c3e9
#
_entry.id   27721da443d49c096a7a521fd646c3e9
#
_cell.length_a   1.000
_cell.length_b   1.000
_cell.length_c   1.000
_cell.angle_alpha   90.00
_cell.angle_beta   90.00
_cell.angle_gamma   90.00
#
_symmetry.space_group_name_H-M   'P 1'
#
loop_
_entity.id
_entity.type
_entity.pdbx_description
1 polymer ?
#
loop_
_entity_poly.entity_id
_entity_poly.type
_entity_poly.pdbx_seq_one_letter_code
_entity_poly.pdbx_strand_id
1 'polypeptide(L)'
;IIVDLNIVKDNIHTYQRYCDDIGIKLRPHIKTHKIPALAKLQIGAGAVGITAQKISEAEAIISEGGIDDVLITYNIIGEQKLRALRNLCEKVKVSVVADSSFCIKGLSKTFEGAKEALPVLVECDTGANRCGVISPQEACELAELINRSPGLIFGGLMTYPPTSQAQKINSFLTHAK
;
A
#
# COMPACT_ATOMS: atom_id res chain seq x y z
N ILE A 1 23.19 -5.07 17.52
CA ILE A 1 21.86 -4.54 17.96
C ILE A 1 21.15 -5.70 18.65
N ILE A 2 20.67 -5.45 19.87
CA ILE A 2 19.85 -6.40 20.65
C ILE A 2 18.41 -5.90 20.60
N VAL A 3 17.46 -6.81 20.38
CA VAL A 3 16.02 -6.53 20.35
C VAL A 3 15.35 -7.33 21.46
N ASP A 4 14.64 -6.65 22.36
CA ASP A 4 13.81 -7.30 23.38
C ASP A 4 12.46 -7.68 22.75
N LEU A 5 12.24 -8.99 22.59
CA LEU A 5 11.01 -9.48 21.96
C LEU A 5 9.75 -9.27 22.81
N ASN A 6 9.86 -9.15 24.14
CA ASN A 6 8.69 -8.87 24.96
C ASN A 6 8.21 -7.44 24.71
N ILE A 7 9.13 -6.48 24.69
CA ILE A 7 8.82 -5.08 24.36
C ILE A 7 8.23 -4.97 22.95
N VAL A 8 8.78 -5.70 21.98
CA VAL A 8 8.25 -5.72 20.60
C VAL A 8 6.81 -6.24 20.59
N LYS A 9 6.53 -7.35 21.25
CA LYS A 9 5.17 -7.93 21.31
C LYS A 9 4.19 -6.97 21.99
N ASP A 10 4.59 -6.36 23.09
CA ASP A 10 3.75 -5.41 23.83
C ASP A 10 3.42 -4.17 22.97
N ASN A 11 4.39 -3.65 22.23
CA ASN A 11 4.18 -2.55 21.29
C ASN A 11 3.23 -2.93 20.15
N ILE A 12 3.41 -4.13 19.53
CA ILE A 12 2.54 -4.64 18.49
C ILE A 12 1.08 -4.74 19.01
N HIS A 13 0.87 -5.38 20.13
CA HIS A 13 -0.48 -5.55 20.71
C HIS A 13 -1.10 -4.22 21.15
N THR A 14 -0.31 -3.30 21.66
CA THR A 14 -0.80 -1.98 22.05
C THR A 14 -1.29 -1.19 20.86
N TYR A 15 -0.53 -1.20 19.76
CA TYR A 15 -0.90 -0.47 18.56
C TYR A 15 -2.08 -1.12 17.83
N GLN A 16 -2.13 -2.46 17.79
CA GLN A 16 -3.28 -3.18 17.22
C GLN A 16 -4.56 -2.87 17.99
N ARG A 17 -4.56 -2.98 19.32
CA ARG A 17 -5.74 -2.63 20.15
C ARG A 17 -6.21 -1.20 19.92
N TYR A 18 -5.28 -0.24 19.86
CA TYR A 18 -5.64 1.13 19.56
C TYR A 18 -6.41 1.25 18.24
N CYS A 19 -5.97 0.56 17.20
CA CYS A 19 -6.67 0.56 15.91
C CYS A 19 -8.05 -0.12 16.01
N ASP A 20 -8.13 -1.24 16.71
CA ASP A 20 -9.38 -1.98 16.91
C ASP A 20 -10.40 -1.16 17.70
N ASP A 21 -9.97 -0.48 18.77
CA ASP A 21 -10.82 0.35 19.62
C ASP A 21 -11.47 1.52 18.87
N ILE A 22 -10.79 2.07 17.86
CA ILE A 22 -11.32 3.15 17.01
C ILE A 22 -11.89 2.65 15.68
N GLY A 23 -11.98 1.34 15.48
CA GLY A 23 -12.62 0.71 14.32
C GLY A 23 -11.87 0.86 13.00
N ILE A 24 -10.54 1.05 13.02
CA ILE A 24 -9.70 1.11 11.82
C ILE A 24 -8.83 -0.13 11.66
N LYS A 25 -8.57 -0.53 10.42
CA LYS A 25 -7.70 -1.66 10.12
C LYS A 25 -6.25 -1.25 10.11
N LEU A 26 -5.38 -2.01 10.81
CA LEU A 26 -3.94 -1.80 10.81
C LEU A 26 -3.27 -2.55 9.67
N ARG A 27 -2.43 -1.83 8.91
CA ARG A 27 -1.52 -2.39 7.90
C ARG A 27 -0.13 -1.81 8.12
N PRO A 28 0.73 -2.47 8.92
CA PRO A 28 2.04 -1.92 9.28
C PRO A 28 3.00 -1.88 8.11
N HIS A 29 3.84 -0.85 8.07
CA HIS A 29 4.89 -0.72 7.07
C HIS A 29 6.18 -1.40 7.55
N ILE A 30 6.64 -2.44 6.83
CA ILE A 30 7.77 -3.30 7.24
C ILE A 30 9.14 -2.73 6.91
N LYS A 31 9.22 -1.60 6.20
CA LYS A 31 10.51 -1.00 5.76
C LYS A 31 11.46 -0.67 6.91
N THR A 32 10.95 -0.49 8.13
CA THR A 32 11.75 -0.12 9.30
C THR A 32 12.54 -1.30 9.86
N HIS A 33 11.96 -2.49 9.86
CA HIS A 33 12.62 -3.68 10.40
C HIS A 33 13.05 -4.69 9.33
N LYS A 34 12.27 -4.86 8.23
CA LYS A 34 12.53 -5.82 7.13
C LYS A 34 12.74 -7.26 7.60
N ILE A 35 12.10 -7.65 8.69
CA ILE A 35 12.26 -8.95 9.34
C ILE A 35 10.94 -9.73 9.20
N PRO A 36 10.93 -10.87 8.47
CA PRO A 36 9.73 -11.68 8.27
C PRO A 36 9.07 -12.12 9.58
N ALA A 37 9.86 -12.54 10.57
CA ALA A 37 9.34 -12.96 11.87
C ALA A 37 8.55 -11.85 12.59
N LEU A 38 8.99 -10.59 12.51
CA LEU A 38 8.26 -9.46 13.09
C LEU A 38 6.98 -9.16 12.31
N ALA A 39 7.02 -9.24 10.97
CA ALA A 39 5.83 -9.08 10.15
C ALA A 39 4.77 -10.14 10.48
N LYS A 40 5.18 -11.41 10.69
CA LYS A 40 4.28 -12.49 11.13
C LYS A 40 3.66 -12.22 12.51
N LEU A 41 4.41 -11.66 13.46
CA LEU A 41 3.87 -11.24 14.76
C LEU A 41 2.80 -10.14 14.60
N GLN A 42 3.00 -9.19 13.70
CA GLN A 42 2.02 -8.15 13.40
C GLN A 42 0.74 -8.72 12.77
N ILE A 43 0.86 -9.65 11.81
CA ILE A 43 -0.30 -10.38 11.24
C ILE A 43 -1.01 -11.18 12.32
N GLY A 44 -0.28 -11.93 13.15
CA GLY A 44 -0.84 -12.73 14.24
C GLY A 44 -1.56 -11.89 15.32
N ALA A 45 -1.21 -10.62 15.45
CA ALA A 45 -1.88 -9.68 16.35
C ALA A 45 -3.17 -9.07 15.76
N GLY A 46 -3.45 -9.25 14.46
CA GLY A 46 -4.67 -8.76 13.81
C GLY A 46 -4.46 -7.79 12.65
N ALA A 47 -3.22 -7.51 12.25
CA ALA A 47 -2.97 -6.68 11.08
C ALA A 47 -3.54 -7.34 9.81
N VAL A 48 -4.20 -6.56 8.95
CA VAL A 48 -4.90 -7.06 7.75
C VAL A 48 -3.97 -7.40 6.59
N GLY A 49 -2.71 -7.13 6.71
CA GLY A 49 -1.67 -7.32 5.71
C GLY A 49 -0.47 -6.46 6.08
N ILE A 50 0.50 -6.37 5.19
CA ILE A 50 1.69 -5.52 5.36
C ILE A 50 1.77 -4.44 4.30
N THR A 51 2.53 -3.41 4.58
CA THR A 51 2.96 -2.41 3.59
C THR A 51 4.46 -2.58 3.34
N ALA A 52 4.84 -2.77 2.09
CA ALA A 52 6.22 -2.82 1.64
C ALA A 52 6.58 -1.59 0.81
N GLN A 53 7.84 -1.21 0.80
CA GLN A 53 8.30 -0.08 -0.01
C GLN A 53 8.55 -0.47 -1.46
N LYS A 54 8.94 -1.72 -1.74
CA LYS A 54 9.30 -2.20 -3.07
C LYS A 54 9.03 -3.70 -3.23
N ILE A 55 8.96 -4.16 -4.46
CA ILE A 55 8.65 -5.55 -4.81
C ILE A 55 9.62 -6.53 -4.16
N SER A 56 10.94 -6.30 -4.26
CA SER A 56 11.94 -7.20 -3.69
C SER A 56 11.87 -7.31 -2.16
N GLU A 57 11.38 -6.30 -1.48
CA GLU A 57 11.12 -6.32 -0.05
C GLU A 57 9.90 -7.21 0.26
N ALA A 58 8.83 -7.06 -0.54
CA ALA A 58 7.65 -7.91 -0.45
C ALA A 58 8.00 -9.39 -0.73
N GLU A 59 8.74 -9.67 -1.81
CA GLU A 59 9.19 -11.02 -2.16
C GLU A 59 9.97 -11.69 -1.03
N ALA A 60 10.91 -10.97 -0.43
CA ALA A 60 11.72 -11.49 0.68
C ALA A 60 10.87 -11.80 1.92
N ILE A 61 9.87 -10.99 2.22
CA ILE A 61 9.00 -11.20 3.38
C ILE A 61 8.03 -12.37 3.16
N ILE A 62 7.40 -12.46 1.99
CA ILE A 62 6.43 -13.52 1.71
C ILE A 62 7.08 -14.90 1.52
N SER A 63 8.36 -14.97 1.14
CA SER A 63 9.07 -16.24 0.96
C SER A 63 9.08 -17.11 2.22
N GLU A 64 8.93 -16.48 3.38
CA GLU A 64 8.85 -17.16 4.67
C GLU A 64 7.43 -17.66 5.02
N GLY A 65 6.44 -17.35 4.17
CA GLY A 65 5.03 -17.71 4.34
C GLY A 65 4.31 -16.96 5.46
N GLY A 66 2.97 -17.10 5.51
CA GLY A 66 2.12 -16.52 6.55
C GLY A 66 1.78 -15.04 6.35
N ILE A 67 1.97 -14.52 5.14
CA ILE A 67 1.57 -13.17 4.75
C ILE A 67 0.93 -13.26 3.36
N ASP A 68 -0.35 -12.94 3.29
CA ASP A 68 -1.18 -13.17 2.11
C ASP A 68 -1.70 -11.86 1.46
N ASP A 69 -1.41 -10.70 2.06
CA ASP A 69 -1.87 -9.41 1.57
C ASP A 69 -0.77 -8.33 1.74
N VAL A 70 -0.38 -7.71 0.63
CA VAL A 70 0.71 -6.73 0.56
C VAL A 70 0.26 -5.48 -0.19
N LEU A 71 0.46 -4.32 0.42
CA LEU A 71 0.38 -3.02 -0.25
C LEU A 71 1.79 -2.52 -0.56
N ILE A 72 2.08 -2.18 -1.82
CA ILE A 72 3.35 -1.56 -2.21
C ILE A 72 3.12 -0.06 -2.45
N THR A 73 3.68 0.76 -1.56
CA THR A 73 3.49 2.22 -1.57
C THR A 73 4.61 2.94 -2.31
N TYR A 74 4.85 2.54 -3.56
CA TYR A 74 5.81 3.17 -4.44
C TYR A 74 5.40 2.98 -5.91
N ASN A 75 5.57 4.01 -6.73
CA ASN A 75 5.30 3.93 -8.16
C ASN A 75 6.16 2.87 -8.83
N ILE A 76 5.54 1.90 -9.49
CA ILE A 76 6.22 0.79 -10.15
C ILE A 76 6.32 1.10 -11.64
N ILE A 77 7.54 1.37 -12.08
CA ILE A 77 7.84 1.79 -13.45
C ILE A 77 8.98 0.93 -14.01
N GLY A 78 8.87 0.59 -15.27
CA GLY A 78 9.87 -0.20 -16.00
C GLY A 78 9.51 -1.69 -16.07
N GLU A 79 9.78 -2.26 -17.23
CA GLU A 79 9.34 -3.61 -17.61
C GLU A 79 9.76 -4.71 -16.62
N GLN A 80 10.99 -4.64 -16.14
CA GLN A 80 11.50 -5.63 -15.19
C GLN A 80 10.71 -5.63 -13.87
N LYS A 81 10.41 -4.44 -13.33
CA LYS A 81 9.63 -4.31 -12.09
C LYS A 81 8.17 -4.69 -12.30
N LEU A 82 7.59 -4.32 -13.44
CA LEU A 82 6.21 -4.68 -13.78
C LEU A 82 6.05 -6.20 -13.92
N ARG A 83 7.01 -6.89 -14.53
CA ARG A 83 7.03 -8.37 -14.58
C ARG A 83 7.16 -8.98 -13.18
N ALA A 84 8.06 -8.46 -12.36
CA ALA A 84 8.21 -8.93 -10.98
C ALA A 84 6.92 -8.73 -10.17
N LEU A 85 6.25 -7.58 -10.33
CA LEU A 85 4.95 -7.34 -9.72
C LEU A 85 3.91 -8.39 -10.15
N ARG A 86 3.82 -8.68 -11.44
CA ARG A 86 2.90 -9.69 -11.94
C ARG A 86 3.13 -11.06 -11.33
N ASN A 87 4.39 -11.49 -11.25
CA ASN A 87 4.77 -12.75 -10.60
C ASN A 87 4.47 -12.75 -9.09
N LEU A 88 4.58 -11.61 -8.42
CA LEU A 88 4.22 -11.48 -7.01
C LEU A 88 2.71 -11.65 -6.79
N CYS A 89 1.88 -11.09 -7.68
CA CYS A 89 0.42 -11.21 -7.64
C CYS A 89 -0.09 -12.66 -7.85
N GLU A 90 0.72 -13.54 -8.41
CA GLU A 90 0.38 -14.97 -8.53
C GLU A 90 0.51 -15.71 -7.19
N LYS A 91 1.22 -15.14 -6.23
CA LYS A 91 1.54 -15.77 -4.93
C LYS A 91 0.69 -15.26 -3.78
N VAL A 92 0.41 -13.95 -3.77
CA VAL A 92 -0.31 -13.27 -2.69
C VAL A 92 -1.19 -12.15 -3.27
N LYS A 93 -2.14 -11.68 -2.49
CA LYS A 93 -2.91 -10.47 -2.83
C LYS A 93 -1.97 -9.26 -2.78
N VAL A 94 -1.95 -8.49 -3.86
CA VAL A 94 -1.15 -7.27 -3.93
C VAL A 94 -2.03 -6.10 -4.33
N SER A 95 -1.82 -4.98 -3.67
CA SER A 95 -2.29 -3.66 -4.12
C SER A 95 -1.11 -2.72 -4.27
N VAL A 96 -1.23 -1.75 -5.16
CA VAL A 96 -0.16 -0.77 -5.43
C VAL A 96 -0.70 0.64 -5.43
N VAL A 97 0.18 1.63 -5.45
CA VAL A 97 -0.18 3.03 -5.63
C VAL A 97 0.22 3.53 -7.02
N ALA A 98 -0.47 4.57 -7.47
CA ALA A 98 -0.10 5.36 -8.64
C ALA A 98 -0.46 6.82 -8.42
N ASP A 99 0.40 7.73 -8.91
CA ASP A 99 0.18 9.19 -8.87
C ASP A 99 0.23 9.83 -10.27
N SER A 100 0.24 9.03 -11.32
CA SER A 100 0.32 9.54 -12.68
C SER A 100 -0.31 8.60 -13.71
N SER A 101 -0.80 9.17 -14.79
CA SER A 101 -1.32 8.41 -15.94
C SER A 101 -0.25 7.51 -16.58
N PHE A 102 1.02 7.91 -16.50
CA PHE A 102 2.12 7.11 -17.00
C PHE A 102 2.27 5.79 -16.23
N CYS A 103 2.23 5.85 -14.90
CA CYS A 103 2.28 4.67 -14.04
C CYS A 103 1.06 3.75 -14.30
N ILE A 104 -0.16 4.32 -14.34
CA ILE A 104 -1.41 3.58 -14.58
C ILE A 104 -1.37 2.85 -15.93
N LYS A 105 -0.94 3.51 -17.00
CA LYS A 105 -0.81 2.89 -18.34
C LYS A 105 0.17 1.72 -18.34
N GLY A 106 1.30 1.83 -17.63
CA GLY A 106 2.28 0.76 -17.49
C GLY A 106 1.71 -0.46 -16.75
N LEU A 107 0.99 -0.21 -15.65
CA LEU A 107 0.29 -1.24 -14.89
C LEU A 107 -0.80 -1.91 -15.75
N SER A 108 -1.65 -1.14 -16.41
CA SER A 108 -2.73 -1.66 -17.26
C SER A 108 -2.20 -2.58 -18.36
N LYS A 109 -1.18 -2.13 -19.13
CA LYS A 109 -0.54 -2.95 -20.16
C LYS A 109 -0.01 -4.28 -19.59
N THR A 110 0.47 -4.28 -18.36
CA THR A 110 1.04 -5.48 -17.72
C THR A 110 -0.05 -6.43 -17.21
N PHE A 111 -1.17 -5.90 -16.76
CA PHE A 111 -2.26 -6.68 -16.15
C PHE A 111 -3.44 -6.94 -17.09
N GLU A 112 -3.41 -6.41 -18.32
CA GLU A 112 -4.38 -6.76 -19.36
C GLU A 112 -4.42 -8.29 -19.54
N GLY A 113 -5.63 -8.87 -19.48
CA GLY A 113 -5.82 -10.32 -19.53
C GLY A 113 -5.33 -11.09 -18.30
N ALA A 114 -5.00 -10.42 -17.18
CA ALA A 114 -4.75 -11.10 -15.91
C ALA A 114 -6.02 -11.77 -15.38
N LYS A 115 -5.86 -12.85 -14.62
CA LYS A 115 -6.99 -13.59 -14.00
C LYS A 115 -7.78 -12.70 -13.03
N GLU A 116 -7.06 -11.85 -12.31
CA GLU A 116 -7.65 -10.91 -11.36
C GLU A 116 -7.13 -9.50 -11.66
N ALA A 117 -8.00 -8.50 -11.54
CA ALA A 117 -7.62 -7.11 -11.70
C ALA A 117 -6.73 -6.66 -10.53
N LEU A 118 -5.69 -5.90 -10.83
CA LEU A 118 -4.81 -5.32 -9.81
C LEU A 118 -5.49 -4.13 -9.13
N PRO A 119 -5.67 -4.15 -7.80
CA PRO A 119 -6.12 -2.97 -7.07
C PRO A 119 -5.04 -1.87 -7.06
N VAL A 120 -5.40 -0.69 -7.56
CA VAL A 120 -4.53 0.48 -7.60
C VAL A 120 -5.15 1.61 -6.78
N LEU A 121 -4.41 2.11 -5.80
CA LEU A 121 -4.79 3.28 -5.01
C LEU A 121 -4.16 4.54 -5.63
N VAL A 122 -4.91 5.64 -5.67
CA VAL A 122 -4.32 6.93 -6.06
C VAL A 122 -3.56 7.50 -4.87
N GLU A 123 -2.26 7.78 -5.07
CA GLU A 123 -1.44 8.43 -4.05
C GLU A 123 -1.67 9.94 -4.09
N CYS A 124 -1.98 10.52 -2.92
CA CYS A 124 -2.33 11.92 -2.74
C CYS A 124 -1.33 12.62 -1.82
N ASP A 125 -0.80 13.75 -2.24
CA ASP A 125 -0.01 14.64 -1.38
C ASP A 125 -0.95 15.57 -0.59
N THR A 126 -1.13 15.29 0.66
CA THR A 126 -1.95 16.10 1.57
C THR A 126 -1.13 17.12 2.36
N GLY A 127 0.03 17.51 1.84
CA GLY A 127 0.88 18.58 2.39
C GLY A 127 2.25 18.10 2.88
N ALA A 128 2.64 16.86 2.59
CA ALA A 128 3.99 16.35 2.87
C ALA A 128 5.03 16.87 1.86
N ASN A 129 4.58 17.37 0.69
CA ASN A 129 5.42 17.80 -0.44
C ASN A 129 6.40 16.72 -0.87
N ARG A 130 5.89 15.49 -1.01
CA ARG A 130 6.74 14.33 -1.27
C ARG A 130 6.39 13.64 -2.58
N CYS A 131 5.27 12.96 -2.65
CA CYS A 131 4.75 12.26 -3.83
C CYS A 131 3.22 12.19 -3.75
N GLY A 132 2.59 11.96 -4.89
CA GLY A 132 1.15 11.94 -5.02
C GLY A 132 0.59 13.20 -5.72
N VAL A 133 -0.63 13.10 -6.18
CA VAL A 133 -1.36 14.23 -6.76
C VAL A 133 -1.74 15.24 -5.67
N ILE A 134 -1.73 16.53 -6.03
CA ILE A 134 -1.89 17.62 -5.07
C ILE A 134 -3.33 18.15 -4.99
N SER A 135 -4.19 17.77 -5.92
CA SER A 135 -5.58 18.22 -5.95
C SER A 135 -6.57 17.05 -5.95
N PRO A 136 -7.76 17.24 -5.34
CA PRO A 136 -8.84 16.27 -5.41
C PRO A 136 -9.29 15.97 -6.85
N GLN A 137 -9.26 16.99 -7.72
CA GLN A 137 -9.61 16.85 -9.13
C GLN A 137 -8.68 15.84 -9.85
N GLU A 138 -7.37 16.00 -9.69
CA GLU A 138 -6.39 15.05 -10.23
C GLU A 138 -6.59 13.64 -9.67
N ALA A 139 -6.92 13.51 -8.38
CA ALA A 139 -7.20 12.22 -7.77
C ALA A 139 -8.42 11.54 -8.41
N CYS A 140 -9.51 12.28 -8.67
CA CYS A 140 -10.70 11.77 -9.36
C CYS A 140 -10.37 11.35 -10.80
N GLU A 141 -9.63 12.16 -11.54
CA GLU A 141 -9.23 11.86 -12.92
C GLU A 141 -8.39 10.56 -13.00
N LEU A 142 -7.47 10.36 -12.07
CA LEU A 142 -6.69 9.11 -11.99
C LEU A 142 -7.55 7.91 -11.54
N ALA A 143 -8.49 8.09 -10.62
CA ALA A 143 -9.41 7.05 -10.20
C ALA A 143 -10.29 6.58 -11.37
N GLU A 144 -10.84 7.52 -12.16
CA GLU A 144 -11.57 7.20 -13.38
C GLU A 144 -10.69 6.52 -14.43
N LEU A 145 -9.43 6.99 -14.60
CA LEU A 145 -8.49 6.36 -15.51
C LEU A 145 -8.20 4.90 -15.09
N ILE A 146 -8.02 4.63 -13.80
CA ILE A 146 -7.83 3.27 -13.28
C ILE A 146 -9.04 2.40 -13.63
N ASN A 147 -10.26 2.85 -13.34
CA ASN A 147 -11.48 2.08 -13.58
C ASN A 147 -11.74 1.74 -15.05
N ARG A 148 -11.31 2.59 -15.99
CA ARG A 148 -11.44 2.30 -17.42
C ARG A 148 -10.21 1.62 -18.04
N SER A 149 -9.17 1.36 -17.24
CA SER A 149 -7.93 0.70 -17.70
C SER A 149 -8.05 -0.82 -17.56
N PRO A 150 -7.88 -1.60 -18.65
CA PRO A 150 -7.93 -3.05 -18.59
C PRO A 150 -6.98 -3.63 -17.52
N GLY A 151 -7.45 -4.65 -16.80
CA GLY A 151 -6.66 -5.35 -15.80
C GLY A 151 -6.45 -4.60 -14.48
N LEU A 152 -7.06 -3.42 -14.30
CA LEU A 152 -6.97 -2.63 -13.07
C LEU A 152 -8.34 -2.44 -12.43
N ILE A 153 -8.33 -2.17 -11.12
CA ILE A 153 -9.51 -1.75 -10.35
C ILE A 153 -9.09 -0.66 -9.37
N PHE A 154 -9.92 0.38 -9.21
CA PHE A 154 -9.68 1.43 -8.23
C PHE A 154 -9.81 0.87 -6.82
N GLY A 155 -8.72 0.93 -6.05
CA GLY A 155 -8.61 0.42 -4.69
C GLY A 155 -8.83 1.46 -3.59
N GLY A 156 -8.99 2.74 -3.94
CA GLY A 156 -9.15 3.83 -3.00
C GLY A 156 -8.06 4.89 -3.10
N LEU A 157 -7.98 5.74 -2.08
CA LEU A 157 -6.94 6.78 -1.97
C LEU A 157 -5.90 6.37 -0.93
N MET A 158 -4.65 6.76 -1.14
CA MET A 158 -3.56 6.59 -0.19
C MET A 158 -2.85 7.93 0.02
N THR A 159 -2.50 8.24 1.25
CA THR A 159 -1.68 9.40 1.55
C THR A 159 -0.63 9.08 2.62
N TYR A 160 0.49 9.78 2.57
CA TYR A 160 1.45 9.86 3.64
C TYR A 160 1.30 11.22 4.34
N PRO A 161 0.46 11.30 5.40
CA PRO A 161 0.10 12.58 5.99
C PRO A 161 1.24 13.16 6.82
N PRO A 162 1.50 14.48 6.75
CA PRO A 162 2.34 15.14 7.72
C PRO A 162 1.62 15.19 9.09
N THR A 163 2.38 15.04 10.17
CA THR A 163 1.87 14.91 11.54
C THR A 163 1.06 16.11 12.07
N SER A 164 1.06 17.26 11.37
CA SER A 164 0.41 18.50 11.81
C SER A 164 -0.73 18.99 10.92
N GLN A 165 -1.21 18.20 9.94
CA GLN A 165 -2.10 18.72 8.89
C GLN A 165 -3.41 17.94 8.70
N ALA A 166 -4.03 17.47 9.79
CA ALA A 166 -5.32 16.77 9.74
C ALA A 166 -6.42 17.55 8.99
N GLN A 167 -6.44 18.89 9.12
CA GLN A 167 -7.41 19.74 8.41
C GLN A 167 -7.24 19.70 6.89
N LYS A 168 -6.00 19.68 6.37
CA LYS A 168 -5.74 19.58 4.93
C LYS A 168 -6.16 18.21 4.38
N ILE A 169 -5.93 17.15 5.14
CA ILE A 169 -6.36 15.79 4.78
C ILE A 169 -7.88 15.75 4.68
N ASN A 170 -8.58 16.23 5.70
CA ASN A 170 -10.04 16.25 5.71
C ASN A 170 -10.60 17.09 4.56
N SER A 171 -10.03 18.27 4.30
CA SER A 171 -10.41 19.10 3.15
C SER A 171 -10.22 18.36 1.84
N PHE A 172 -9.07 17.75 1.61
CA PHE A 172 -8.80 16.98 0.41
C PHE A 172 -9.82 15.85 0.21
N LEU A 173 -10.05 15.03 1.24
CA LEU A 173 -10.98 13.89 1.19
C LEU A 173 -12.43 14.31 0.98
N THR A 174 -12.84 15.47 1.52
CA THR A 174 -14.19 16.01 1.33
C THR A 174 -14.45 16.41 -0.12
N HIS A 175 -13.45 16.91 -0.82
CA HIS A 175 -13.57 17.34 -2.22
C HIS A 175 -13.30 16.20 -3.23
N ALA A 176 -12.72 15.07 -2.78
CA ALA A 176 -12.48 13.90 -3.61
C ALA A 176 -13.61 12.84 -3.55
N LYS A 177 -14.68 13.13 -2.78
CA LYS A 177 -15.91 12.32 -2.72
C LYS A 177 -16.88 12.70 -3.82
#